data_fb90252ee3b8998e9a09bcc538b20e7a
#
_entry.id   fb90252ee3b8998e9a09bcc538b20e7a
#
_cell.length_a   1.000
_cell.length_b   1.000
_cell.length_c   1.000
_cell.angle_alpha   90.00
_cell.angle_beta   90.00
_cell.angle_gamma   90.00
#
_symmetry.space_group_name_H-M   'P 1'
#
loop_
_entity.id
_entity.type
_entity.pdbx_description
1 polymer ?
#
loop_
_entity_poly.entity_id
_entity_poly.type
_entity_poly.pdbx_seq_one_letter_code
_entity_poly.pdbx_strand_id
1 'polypeptide(L)'
;MCFRHYWTRGERLTPKTTFPGTAWIAVQITSFVSSMIAMILAGQISRYAIGMNSKFGSLTCSANRGDAIPDHGAFWFARALLTSLVLMTATSGANGAAPVIGGCPIFPANSIWNVPVDTLPVHGNSANFVASIGINAGLHLDFGSGLYQGRPMGIPFTTVPAGQPMVPITFDVADESDPGPYPIPPNIPIEGGAAFPSGDRHGIVIDRGTCKLYEVGVLNQSPAYPAAPASWTGYSGAVWDLNSHVLRPATWTSADAAGLPILPGLIRYDEVAAGEIAHAVRFTAQVTRRAFDWPARHYASSNTSSNVPAMGARFRLKASVSEVRMPPLSATAITILRALKKYGMMLADNGSNWYISGATDDRWNNDELHELDFIRGSDFEAVDVSSLMVNVNSGQAAVGPLTVIGTIAGPAAAIGGVTFCGGAGATCSTSDASGNYSCSVPYGFSGRLYPRKTDTIFAPALTLASVTANASVTGVTARQPVTCALDADNNGSVGSVTDGLLMLRWMLGMTGNAATA
;
A
#
# COMPACT_ATOMS: atom_id res chain seq x y z
N MET A 1 11.83 24.31 14.34
CA MET A 1 12.35 24.91 13.09
C MET A 1 13.38 23.95 12.51
N CYS A 2 12.96 23.04 11.63
CA CYS A 2 13.86 22.15 10.87
C CYS A 2 13.83 22.64 9.43
N PHE A 3 14.93 23.17 8.99
CA PHE A 3 15.33 23.56 7.63
C PHE A 3 14.24 23.98 6.61
N ARG A 4 14.07 25.30 6.46
CA ARG A 4 13.84 25.98 5.18
C ARG A 4 15.12 26.74 4.83
N HIS A 5 15.62 26.50 3.65
CA HIS A 5 16.49 27.26 2.74
C HIS A 5 17.47 26.29 2.07
N TYR A 6 17.49 26.12 0.79
CA TYR A 6 17.95 26.89 -0.36
C TYR A 6 17.63 26.13 -1.63
N TRP A 7 17.03 26.77 -2.60
CA TRP A 7 17.41 26.76 -4.02
C TRP A 7 16.60 27.83 -4.73
N THR A 8 17.28 28.93 -5.06
CA THR A 8 16.83 29.87 -6.11
C THR A 8 17.95 30.06 -7.11
N ARG A 9 17.51 30.13 -8.40
CA ARG A 9 18.21 30.41 -9.68
C ARG A 9 18.77 29.15 -10.33
N GLY A 10 18.30 28.65 -11.45
CA GLY A 10 17.87 29.33 -12.67
C GLY A 10 19.04 29.40 -13.69
N GLU A 11 19.18 28.35 -14.52
CA GLU A 11 19.77 28.47 -15.84
C GLU A 11 19.25 27.37 -16.75
N ARG A 12 18.78 27.82 -17.95
CA ARG A 12 18.32 26.97 -19.06
C ARG A 12 19.54 26.36 -19.75
N LEU A 13 19.56 25.06 -19.91
CA LEU A 13 20.36 24.40 -20.91
C LEU A 13 19.47 23.54 -21.81
N THR A 14 19.56 23.78 -23.08
CA THR A 14 18.89 23.09 -24.18
C THR A 14 19.40 21.66 -24.37
N PRO A 15 18.56 20.74 -24.89
CA PRO A 15 18.93 19.34 -25.00
C PRO A 15 19.67 19.05 -26.30
N LYS A 16 20.79 18.36 -26.22
CA LYS A 16 21.29 17.52 -27.33
C LYS A 16 22.13 16.36 -26.79
N THR A 17 21.85 15.20 -27.37
CA THR A 17 22.59 13.94 -27.40
C THR A 17 22.26 12.89 -26.33
N THR A 18 21.59 11.89 -26.84
CA THR A 18 21.40 10.50 -26.37
C THR A 18 22.72 9.81 -26.04
N PHE A 19 22.78 9.17 -24.84
CA PHE A 19 23.68 8.05 -24.60
C PHE A 19 22.96 6.94 -23.82
N PRO A 20 23.02 5.69 -24.28
CA PRO A 20 22.50 4.55 -23.55
C PRO A 20 23.62 3.98 -22.65
N GLY A 21 23.65 4.38 -21.39
CA GLY A 21 24.74 3.98 -20.48
C GLY A 21 24.33 3.28 -19.18
N THR A 22 23.08 3.38 -18.76
CA THR A 22 22.65 2.89 -17.44
C THR A 22 22.33 1.39 -17.37
N ALA A 23 21.98 0.77 -18.49
CA ALA A 23 21.69 -0.66 -18.55
C ALA A 23 22.96 -1.54 -18.45
N TRP A 24 24.11 -1.04 -18.93
CA TRP A 24 25.38 -1.78 -18.90
C TRP A 24 26.01 -1.85 -17.50
N ILE A 25 25.85 -0.83 -16.70
CA ILE A 25 26.44 -0.80 -15.33
C ILE A 25 25.71 -1.78 -14.40
N ALA A 26 24.39 -1.91 -14.52
CA ALA A 26 23.62 -2.85 -13.70
C ALA A 26 23.95 -4.32 -14.03
N VAL A 27 24.20 -4.65 -15.30
CA VAL A 27 24.57 -6.01 -15.74
C VAL A 27 26.01 -6.35 -15.32
N GLN A 28 26.92 -5.37 -15.30
CA GLN A 28 28.30 -5.61 -14.85
C GLN A 28 28.40 -5.80 -13.33
N ILE A 29 27.61 -5.07 -12.54
CA ILE A 29 27.59 -5.23 -11.08
C ILE A 29 26.99 -6.58 -10.68
N THR A 30 25.92 -7.02 -11.31
CA THR A 30 25.32 -8.35 -11.05
C THR A 30 26.24 -9.49 -11.46
N SER A 31 26.97 -9.37 -12.57
CA SER A 31 27.96 -10.36 -13.01
C SER A 31 29.16 -10.42 -12.07
N PHE A 32 29.62 -9.27 -11.56
CA PHE A 32 30.75 -9.21 -10.62
C PHE A 32 30.40 -9.81 -9.25
N VAL A 33 29.20 -9.51 -8.73
CA VAL A 33 28.70 -10.08 -7.46
C VAL A 33 28.48 -11.59 -7.58
N SER A 34 27.93 -12.07 -8.68
CA SER A 34 27.73 -13.52 -8.91
C SER A 34 29.06 -14.28 -9.03
N SER A 35 30.07 -13.68 -9.68
CA SER A 35 31.41 -14.27 -9.78
C SER A 35 32.14 -14.28 -8.44
N MET A 36 31.96 -13.23 -7.62
CA MET A 36 32.53 -13.17 -6.28
C MET A 36 31.92 -14.21 -5.33
N ILE A 37 30.62 -14.43 -5.42
CA ILE A 37 29.91 -15.47 -4.65
C ILE A 37 30.39 -16.87 -5.07
N ALA A 38 30.57 -17.12 -6.36
CA ALA A 38 31.09 -18.39 -6.86
C ALA A 38 32.51 -18.67 -6.41
N MET A 39 33.37 -17.65 -6.32
CA MET A 39 34.74 -17.78 -5.80
C MET A 39 34.82 -18.02 -4.28
N ILE A 40 33.90 -17.45 -3.52
CA ILE A 40 33.74 -17.68 -2.07
C ILE A 40 33.32 -19.13 -1.79
N LEU A 41 32.38 -19.65 -2.59
CA LEU A 41 31.89 -21.03 -2.49
C LEU A 41 32.91 -22.06 -2.93
N ALA A 42 33.88 -21.69 -3.78
CA ALA A 42 34.92 -22.58 -4.27
C ALA A 42 36.20 -22.62 -3.39
N GLY A 43 36.22 -21.91 -2.25
CA GLY A 43 37.37 -21.95 -1.30
C GLY A 43 38.66 -21.30 -1.81
N GLN A 44 38.60 -20.46 -2.85
CA GLN A 44 39.81 -19.89 -3.51
C GLN A 44 40.23 -18.51 -3.00
N ILE A 45 39.55 -17.94 -1.98
CA ILE A 45 39.83 -16.58 -1.49
C ILE A 45 40.97 -16.55 -0.43
N SER A 46 41.45 -17.70 0.05
CA SER A 46 42.49 -17.74 1.06
C SER A 46 43.87 -17.21 0.58
N ARG A 47 44.09 -17.02 -0.72
CA ARG A 47 45.40 -16.58 -1.26
C ARG A 47 45.44 -15.13 -1.74
N TYR A 48 44.29 -14.45 -1.88
CA TYR A 48 44.26 -13.04 -2.32
C TYR A 48 44.24 -12.02 -1.18
N ALA A 49 43.87 -12.43 0.03
CA ALA A 49 43.85 -11.55 1.21
C ALA A 49 45.25 -11.23 1.78
N ILE A 50 46.29 -11.98 1.39
CA ILE A 50 47.65 -11.79 1.91
C ILE A 50 48.46 -10.74 1.10
N GLY A 51 48.00 -10.38 -0.10
CA GLY A 51 48.69 -9.41 -0.98
C GLY A 51 48.36 -7.93 -0.75
N MET A 52 47.29 -7.61 -0.01
CA MET A 52 46.83 -6.23 0.20
C MET A 52 47.22 -5.61 1.55
N ASN A 53 47.88 -6.36 2.43
CA ASN A 53 48.20 -5.90 3.78
C ASN A 53 49.53 -5.13 3.92
N SER A 54 50.19 -4.75 2.82
CA SER A 54 51.46 -4.05 2.89
C SER A 54 51.44 -2.58 2.44
N LYS A 55 50.23 -2.00 2.12
CA LYS A 55 50.14 -0.60 1.67
C LYS A 55 49.13 0.29 2.39
N PHE A 56 48.33 -0.24 3.30
CA PHE A 56 47.49 0.60 4.14
C PHE A 56 47.83 0.39 5.60
N GLY A 57 48.45 1.40 6.18
CA GLY A 57 48.70 1.47 7.63
C GLY A 57 47.36 1.32 8.36
N SER A 58 47.30 0.43 9.34
CA SER A 58 46.09 0.14 10.11
C SER A 58 45.63 1.39 10.84
N LEU A 59 44.48 1.92 10.46
CA LEU A 59 43.71 2.82 11.30
C LEU A 59 43.08 1.99 12.44
N THR A 60 43.84 1.74 13.51
CA THR A 60 43.30 1.15 14.73
C THR A 60 42.79 2.25 15.64
N CYS A 61 41.48 2.40 15.78
CA CYS A 61 40.92 3.06 16.95
C CYS A 61 41.20 2.16 18.16
N SER A 62 42.16 2.56 19.02
CA SER A 62 42.46 1.87 20.25
C SER A 62 41.34 2.07 21.26
N ALA A 63 40.55 1.04 21.49
CA ALA A 63 39.75 0.97 22.70
C ALA A 63 40.70 0.57 23.85
N ASN A 64 40.91 1.51 24.77
CA ASN A 64 41.71 1.27 25.96
C ASN A 64 40.95 0.34 26.90
N ARG A 65 41.23 -0.95 26.85
CA ARG A 65 41.21 -1.93 27.95
C ARG A 65 41.69 -3.28 27.45
N GLY A 66 42.71 -3.76 28.12
CA GLY A 66 43.21 -5.09 27.90
C GLY A 66 42.18 -6.14 28.28
N ASP A 67 41.93 -6.98 27.34
CA ASP A 67 41.56 -8.38 27.52
C ASP A 67 41.74 -9.05 26.16
N ALA A 68 42.55 -10.11 26.19
CA ALA A 68 42.87 -10.93 25.03
C ALA A 68 41.60 -11.64 24.53
N ILE A 69 41.22 -11.38 23.28
CA ILE A 69 40.11 -12.10 22.62
C ILE A 69 40.69 -13.34 21.95
N PRO A 70 40.19 -14.55 22.27
CA PRO A 70 40.59 -15.77 21.57
C PRO A 70 40.12 -15.78 20.13
N ASP A 71 40.88 -16.43 19.27
CA ASP A 71 40.83 -16.50 17.80
C ASP A 71 39.61 -17.22 17.20
N HIS A 72 38.40 -16.97 17.74
CA HIS A 72 37.13 -17.51 17.23
C HIS A 72 36.15 -16.49 16.59
N GLY A 73 36.65 -15.25 16.38
CA GLY A 73 35.78 -14.15 15.91
C GLY A 73 35.31 -14.22 14.44
N ALA A 74 36.04 -14.88 13.57
CA ALA A 74 35.74 -14.89 12.12
C ALA A 74 34.52 -15.75 11.74
N PHE A 75 34.23 -16.78 12.53
CA PHE A 75 33.07 -17.67 12.25
C PHE A 75 31.72 -17.11 12.70
N TRP A 76 31.72 -16.21 13.67
CA TRP A 76 30.47 -15.60 14.17
C TRP A 76 29.96 -14.44 13.30
N PHE A 77 30.88 -13.70 12.67
CA PHE A 77 30.46 -12.60 11.76
C PHE A 77 29.82 -13.11 10.47
N ALA A 78 30.30 -14.22 9.93
CA ALA A 78 29.66 -14.83 8.75
C ALA A 78 28.28 -15.42 9.06
N ARG A 79 28.09 -15.96 10.27
CA ARG A 79 26.80 -16.52 10.70
C ARG A 79 25.78 -15.44 11.07
N ALA A 80 26.23 -14.32 11.66
CA ALA A 80 25.37 -13.17 11.94
C ALA A 80 24.91 -12.45 10.67
N LEU A 81 25.76 -12.37 9.63
CA LEU A 81 25.35 -11.79 8.34
C LEU A 81 24.39 -12.72 7.56
N LEU A 82 24.59 -14.05 7.59
CA LEU A 82 23.66 -14.99 6.96
C LEU A 82 22.31 -15.07 7.69
N THR A 83 22.30 -15.03 9.02
CA THR A 83 21.03 -15.00 9.77
C THR A 83 20.31 -13.67 9.63
N SER A 84 21.02 -12.55 9.50
CA SER A 84 20.40 -11.24 9.21
C SER A 84 19.86 -11.15 7.78
N LEU A 85 20.48 -11.81 6.80
CA LEU A 85 20.01 -11.84 5.41
C LEU A 85 18.82 -12.79 5.21
N VAL A 86 18.74 -13.87 5.98
CA VAL A 86 17.59 -14.81 5.96
C VAL A 86 16.42 -14.27 6.78
N LEU A 87 16.65 -13.41 7.80
CA LEU A 87 15.57 -12.74 8.52
C LEU A 87 15.00 -11.51 7.80
N MET A 88 15.67 -11.00 6.75
CA MET A 88 15.14 -9.91 5.91
C MET A 88 14.17 -10.37 4.81
N THR A 89 13.94 -11.67 4.66
CA THR A 89 12.84 -12.23 3.86
C THR A 89 11.61 -12.59 4.69
N ALA A 90 11.57 -12.23 5.99
CA ALA A 90 10.35 -12.25 6.76
C ALA A 90 9.47 -11.12 6.27
N THR A 91 8.64 -11.43 5.29
CA THR A 91 7.34 -10.86 4.98
C THR A 91 7.01 -9.64 5.85
N SER A 92 7.39 -8.45 5.41
CA SER A 92 6.61 -7.27 5.74
C SER A 92 5.24 -7.47 5.09
N GLY A 93 4.34 -8.14 5.77
CA GLY A 93 2.93 -7.99 5.51
C GLY A 93 2.67 -6.49 5.55
N ALA A 94 2.45 -5.90 4.40
CA ALA A 94 2.09 -4.49 4.27
C ALA A 94 0.69 -4.36 4.86
N ASN A 95 0.57 -4.22 6.18
CA ASN A 95 -0.70 -4.01 6.84
C ASN A 95 -1.20 -2.60 6.49
N GLY A 96 -2.15 -2.52 5.55
CA GLY A 96 -3.10 -1.43 5.51
C GLY A 96 -2.67 -0.11 4.85
N ALA A 97 -1.77 -0.11 3.88
CA ALA A 97 -1.69 1.01 2.95
C ALA A 97 -2.97 1.06 2.11
N ALA A 98 -3.47 2.27 1.85
CA ALA A 98 -4.50 2.41 0.82
C ALA A 98 -4.04 1.70 -0.46
N PRO A 99 -4.90 0.91 -1.11
CA PRO A 99 -4.54 0.27 -2.37
C PRO A 99 -4.08 1.29 -3.39
N VAL A 100 -3.10 0.94 -4.22
CA VAL A 100 -2.53 1.83 -5.24
C VAL A 100 -2.63 1.16 -6.60
N ILE A 101 -3.17 1.87 -7.59
CA ILE A 101 -3.25 1.41 -8.98
C ILE A 101 -2.62 2.46 -9.89
N GLY A 102 -1.61 2.05 -10.67
CA GLY A 102 -0.95 2.96 -11.61
C GLY A 102 -0.28 4.18 -10.97
N GLY A 103 0.05 4.11 -9.68
CA GLY A 103 0.63 5.22 -8.90
C GLY A 103 -0.41 6.09 -8.19
N CYS A 104 -1.71 5.85 -8.39
CA CYS A 104 -2.79 6.56 -7.72
C CYS A 104 -3.31 5.77 -6.50
N PRO A 105 -3.53 6.41 -5.34
CA PRO A 105 -4.21 5.77 -4.23
C PRO A 105 -5.65 5.45 -4.62
N ILE A 106 -6.21 4.36 -4.11
CA ILE A 106 -7.64 4.09 -4.23
C ILE A 106 -8.32 4.62 -2.96
N PHE A 107 -8.58 5.91 -2.98
CA PHE A 107 -8.97 6.76 -1.86
C PHE A 107 -7.92 6.87 -0.73
N PRO A 108 -8.02 7.88 0.14
CA PRO A 108 -7.15 7.98 1.32
C PRO A 108 -7.30 6.78 2.26
N ALA A 109 -6.27 6.50 3.04
CA ALA A 109 -6.24 5.34 3.94
C ALA A 109 -7.41 5.30 4.95
N ASN A 110 -7.91 6.46 5.38
CA ASN A 110 -9.08 6.58 6.25
C ASN A 110 -10.41 6.73 5.51
N SER A 111 -10.47 6.32 4.23
CA SER A 111 -11.76 6.14 3.54
C SER A 111 -12.51 4.95 4.12
N ILE A 112 -13.84 5.02 4.15
CA ILE A 112 -14.72 3.92 4.58
C ILE A 112 -14.48 2.63 3.78
N TRP A 113 -13.93 2.73 2.57
CA TRP A 113 -13.52 1.56 1.80
C TRP A 113 -12.30 0.86 2.41
N ASN A 114 -11.36 1.61 2.99
CA ASN A 114 -10.04 1.15 3.41
C ASN A 114 -9.91 0.89 4.93
N VAL A 115 -10.99 1.11 5.70
CA VAL A 115 -10.95 0.91 7.16
C VAL A 115 -11.55 -0.43 7.56
N PRO A 116 -10.94 -1.12 8.56
CA PRO A 116 -11.46 -2.36 9.09
C PRO A 116 -12.82 -2.18 9.77
N VAL A 117 -13.64 -3.23 9.73
CA VAL A 117 -14.95 -3.30 10.39
C VAL A 117 -15.09 -4.53 11.29
N ASP A 118 -14.04 -5.31 11.46
CA ASP A 118 -14.00 -6.57 12.20
C ASP A 118 -14.32 -6.42 13.70
N THR A 119 -14.08 -5.24 14.27
CA THR A 119 -14.35 -4.93 15.69
C THR A 119 -15.65 -4.13 15.90
N LEU A 120 -16.34 -3.73 14.84
CA LEU A 120 -17.57 -2.97 14.95
C LEU A 120 -18.74 -3.83 15.49
N PRO A 121 -19.74 -3.21 16.15
CA PRO A 121 -20.91 -3.94 16.62
C PRO A 121 -21.72 -4.53 15.46
N VAL A 122 -22.35 -5.67 15.71
CA VAL A 122 -23.31 -6.26 14.77
C VAL A 122 -24.54 -5.34 14.71
N HIS A 123 -25.00 -5.05 13.49
CA HIS A 123 -26.20 -4.24 13.26
C HIS A 123 -27.44 -4.92 13.87
N GLY A 124 -28.28 -4.17 14.59
CA GLY A 124 -29.44 -4.71 15.30
C GLY A 124 -30.42 -5.51 14.44
N ASN A 125 -30.47 -5.22 13.14
CA ASN A 125 -31.35 -5.92 12.18
C ASN A 125 -30.59 -6.95 11.30
N SER A 126 -29.37 -7.32 11.67
CA SER A 126 -28.50 -8.20 10.89
C SER A 126 -29.15 -9.53 10.51
N ALA A 127 -29.82 -10.18 11.45
CA ALA A 127 -30.46 -11.48 11.21
C ALA A 127 -31.55 -11.38 10.11
N ASN A 128 -32.36 -10.33 10.12
CA ASN A 128 -33.39 -10.10 9.10
C ASN A 128 -32.77 -9.78 7.73
N PHE A 129 -31.71 -8.99 7.69
CA PHE A 129 -31.00 -8.68 6.45
C PHE A 129 -30.42 -9.94 5.81
N VAL A 130 -29.71 -10.75 6.58
CA VAL A 130 -29.16 -12.04 6.12
C VAL A 130 -30.28 -12.97 5.64
N ALA A 131 -31.42 -13.04 6.36
CA ALA A 131 -32.55 -13.85 5.96
C ALA A 131 -33.17 -13.38 4.65
N SER A 132 -33.28 -12.06 4.44
CA SER A 132 -33.86 -11.47 3.22
C SER A 132 -32.99 -11.68 1.99
N ILE A 133 -31.65 -11.70 2.14
CA ILE A 133 -30.71 -12.01 1.04
C ILE A 133 -30.67 -13.52 0.79
N GLY A 134 -30.83 -14.34 1.83
CA GLY A 134 -30.83 -15.79 1.72
C GLY A 134 -29.79 -16.45 2.61
N ILE A 135 -30.26 -16.97 3.75
CA ILE A 135 -29.42 -17.58 4.79
C ILE A 135 -28.63 -18.80 4.29
N ASN A 136 -29.19 -19.56 3.35
CA ASN A 136 -28.60 -20.78 2.78
C ASN A 136 -27.97 -20.55 1.39
N ALA A 137 -28.14 -19.36 0.81
CA ALA A 137 -27.51 -19.05 -0.47
C ALA A 137 -25.99 -19.01 -0.33
N GLY A 138 -25.28 -19.58 -1.31
CA GLY A 138 -23.82 -19.62 -1.33
C GLY A 138 -23.22 -18.29 -1.67
N LEU A 139 -22.03 -18.03 -1.15
CA LEU A 139 -21.16 -17.00 -1.69
C LEU A 139 -20.75 -17.38 -3.11
N HIS A 140 -20.73 -16.40 -4.01
CA HIS A 140 -20.26 -16.57 -5.38
C HIS A 140 -19.26 -15.46 -5.73
N LEU A 141 -18.08 -15.86 -6.21
CA LEU A 141 -17.09 -14.95 -6.74
C LEU A 141 -17.36 -14.77 -8.23
N ASP A 142 -17.95 -13.63 -8.61
CA ASP A 142 -18.43 -13.35 -9.97
C ASP A 142 -17.30 -12.77 -10.84
N PHE A 143 -16.16 -13.44 -10.84
CA PHE A 143 -14.98 -13.12 -11.64
C PHE A 143 -14.08 -14.36 -11.77
N GLY A 144 -13.12 -14.29 -12.69
CA GLY A 144 -12.19 -15.39 -12.92
C GLY A 144 -11.37 -15.21 -14.19
N SER A 145 -10.67 -16.26 -14.59
CA SER A 145 -9.95 -16.35 -15.85
C SER A 145 -10.79 -16.99 -16.95
N GLY A 146 -10.48 -16.62 -18.19
CA GLY A 146 -11.13 -17.21 -19.37
C GLY A 146 -12.52 -16.64 -19.66
N LEU A 147 -13.36 -17.45 -20.28
CA LEU A 147 -14.67 -17.04 -20.78
C LEU A 147 -15.80 -17.88 -20.18
N TYR A 148 -16.85 -17.21 -19.72
CA TYR A 148 -18.13 -17.83 -19.42
C TYR A 148 -19.16 -17.47 -20.49
N GLN A 149 -19.72 -18.46 -21.18
CA GLN A 149 -20.64 -18.25 -22.32
C GLN A 149 -20.06 -17.32 -23.42
N GLY A 150 -18.74 -17.41 -23.66
CA GLY A 150 -18.04 -16.61 -24.66
C GLY A 150 -17.68 -15.18 -24.21
N ARG A 151 -17.92 -14.81 -22.95
CA ARG A 151 -17.65 -13.49 -22.39
C ARG A 151 -16.58 -13.54 -21.30
N PRO A 152 -15.65 -12.58 -21.22
CA PRO A 152 -14.75 -12.44 -20.08
C PRO A 152 -15.53 -12.32 -18.76
N MET A 153 -15.01 -12.96 -17.71
CA MET A 153 -15.59 -12.92 -16.37
C MET A 153 -15.01 -11.77 -15.55
N GLY A 154 -15.87 -11.10 -14.78
CA GLY A 154 -15.49 -9.96 -13.93
C GLY A 154 -15.55 -8.61 -14.65
N ILE A 155 -15.30 -7.53 -13.89
CA ILE A 155 -15.39 -6.15 -14.35
C ILE A 155 -13.99 -5.63 -14.69
N PRO A 156 -13.69 -5.38 -15.98
CA PRO A 156 -12.37 -4.90 -16.38
C PRO A 156 -12.19 -3.42 -16.08
N PHE A 157 -10.95 -3.00 -15.90
CA PHE A 157 -10.56 -1.60 -15.82
C PHE A 157 -9.26 -1.33 -16.57
N THR A 158 -8.98 -0.07 -16.86
CA THR A 158 -7.71 0.34 -17.44
C THR A 158 -7.17 1.62 -16.81
N THR A 159 -5.88 1.87 -17.00
CA THR A 159 -5.26 3.14 -16.61
C THR A 159 -4.74 3.87 -17.84
N VAL A 160 -4.87 5.17 -17.86
CA VAL A 160 -4.36 6.01 -18.95
C VAL A 160 -3.27 6.96 -18.45
N PRO A 161 -2.30 7.35 -19.29
CA PRO A 161 -1.27 8.32 -18.92
C PRO A 161 -1.85 9.72 -18.75
N ALA A 162 -1.08 10.60 -18.10
CA ALA A 162 -1.36 12.02 -18.12
C ALA A 162 -1.46 12.55 -19.57
N GLY A 163 -2.49 13.35 -19.84
CA GLY A 163 -2.72 13.90 -21.18
C GLY A 163 -3.44 12.96 -22.15
N GLN A 164 -4.04 11.88 -21.68
CA GLN A 164 -4.97 11.07 -22.47
C GLN A 164 -6.04 11.99 -23.08
N PRO A 165 -6.27 11.92 -24.41
CA PRO A 165 -7.32 12.70 -25.04
C PRO A 165 -8.68 12.46 -24.41
N MET A 166 -9.37 13.57 -24.13
CA MET A 166 -10.74 13.56 -23.61
C MET A 166 -11.70 13.43 -24.78
N VAL A 167 -12.64 12.50 -24.68
CA VAL A 167 -13.63 12.23 -25.73
C VAL A 167 -15.05 12.57 -25.27
N PRO A 168 -15.93 13.05 -26.18
CA PRO A 168 -17.34 13.29 -25.86
C PRO A 168 -18.05 12.01 -25.44
N ILE A 169 -18.87 12.13 -24.42
CA ILE A 169 -19.78 11.07 -23.97
C ILE A 169 -21.12 11.71 -23.58
N THR A 170 -22.22 11.02 -23.85
CA THR A 170 -23.56 11.40 -23.41
C THR A 170 -24.17 10.30 -22.58
N PHE A 171 -25.07 10.67 -21.65
CA PHE A 171 -25.67 9.74 -20.69
C PHE A 171 -27.20 9.78 -20.81
N ASP A 172 -27.83 8.59 -20.64
CA ASP A 172 -29.28 8.47 -20.58
C ASP A 172 -29.83 9.13 -19.30
N VAL A 173 -29.10 8.99 -18.18
CA VAL A 173 -29.40 9.61 -16.88
C VAL A 173 -28.43 10.78 -16.67
N ALA A 174 -28.56 11.81 -17.52
CA ALA A 174 -27.62 12.93 -17.55
C ALA A 174 -27.72 13.82 -16.29
N ASP A 175 -28.86 13.91 -15.66
CA ASP A 175 -29.16 14.70 -14.46
C ASP A 175 -28.54 14.11 -13.18
N GLU A 176 -28.15 12.83 -13.21
CA GLU A 176 -27.45 12.15 -12.14
C GLU A 176 -26.03 11.70 -12.55
N SER A 177 -25.51 12.19 -13.67
CA SER A 177 -24.19 11.83 -14.19
C SER A 177 -23.25 13.03 -14.16
N ASP A 178 -21.96 12.77 -13.90
CA ASP A 178 -20.92 13.76 -14.10
C ASP A 178 -20.74 13.99 -15.60
N PRO A 179 -20.82 15.24 -16.11
CA PRO A 179 -20.81 15.49 -17.55
C PRO A 179 -19.45 15.15 -18.17
N GLY A 180 -19.46 14.73 -19.45
CA GLY A 180 -18.24 14.58 -20.24
C GLY A 180 -17.48 15.91 -20.46
N PRO A 181 -16.27 15.87 -21.07
CA PRO A 181 -15.67 14.70 -21.72
C PRO A 181 -14.92 13.76 -20.76
N TYR A 182 -14.70 12.49 -21.17
CA TYR A 182 -14.00 11.46 -20.38
C TYR A 182 -12.74 10.98 -21.12
N PRO A 183 -11.68 10.54 -20.39
CA PRO A 183 -10.41 10.07 -20.98
C PRO A 183 -10.51 8.60 -21.44
N ILE A 184 -11.49 8.28 -22.29
CA ILE A 184 -11.75 6.91 -22.75
C ILE A 184 -10.81 6.56 -23.90
N PRO A 185 -9.91 5.57 -23.77
CA PRO A 185 -9.06 5.14 -24.87
C PRO A 185 -9.89 4.32 -25.88
N PRO A 186 -9.55 4.34 -27.18
CA PRO A 186 -10.33 3.63 -28.23
C PRO A 186 -10.51 2.13 -27.98
N ASN A 187 -9.59 1.52 -27.27
CA ASN A 187 -9.54 0.10 -26.94
C ASN A 187 -9.88 -0.18 -25.47
N ILE A 188 -10.69 0.67 -24.84
CA ILE A 188 -11.12 0.43 -23.45
C ILE A 188 -11.69 -0.99 -23.30
N PRO A 189 -11.26 -1.76 -22.30
CA PRO A 189 -11.93 -3.01 -21.98
C PRO A 189 -13.31 -2.72 -21.41
N ILE A 190 -14.32 -3.40 -21.94
CA ILE A 190 -15.73 -3.28 -21.52
C ILE A 190 -16.15 -4.60 -20.92
N GLU A 191 -16.87 -4.57 -19.81
CA GLU A 191 -17.40 -5.76 -19.16
C GLU A 191 -18.22 -6.61 -20.12
N GLY A 192 -18.02 -7.92 -20.08
CA GLY A 192 -18.61 -8.87 -21.00
C GLY A 192 -18.06 -8.80 -22.43
N GLY A 193 -17.16 -7.85 -22.74
CA GLY A 193 -16.50 -7.70 -24.04
C GLY A 193 -17.20 -6.68 -24.96
N ALA A 194 -16.40 -5.92 -25.72
CA ALA A 194 -16.88 -4.85 -26.61
C ALA A 194 -17.83 -5.35 -27.71
N ALA A 195 -17.67 -6.60 -28.15
CA ALA A 195 -18.49 -7.21 -29.21
C ALA A 195 -19.92 -7.58 -28.75
N PHE A 196 -20.16 -7.65 -27.45
CA PHE A 196 -21.47 -8.02 -26.91
C PHE A 196 -22.28 -6.79 -26.55
N PRO A 197 -23.45 -6.57 -27.17
CA PRO A 197 -24.22 -5.32 -27.05
C PRO A 197 -25.10 -5.24 -25.78
N SER A 198 -25.11 -6.26 -24.94
CA SER A 198 -26.01 -6.36 -23.78
C SER A 198 -25.26 -6.69 -22.49
N GLY A 199 -25.84 -6.38 -21.35
CA GLY A 199 -25.30 -6.52 -19.99
C GLY A 199 -24.96 -5.15 -19.41
N ASP A 200 -24.31 -5.14 -18.25
CA ASP A 200 -24.02 -3.91 -17.51
C ASP A 200 -22.89 -3.10 -18.17
N ARG A 201 -22.02 -3.78 -18.96
CA ARG A 201 -21.05 -3.16 -19.85
C ARG A 201 -20.27 -2.03 -19.20
N HIS A 202 -19.81 -2.24 -18.00
CA HIS A 202 -19.02 -1.24 -17.29
C HIS A 202 -17.73 -0.93 -18.05
N GLY A 203 -17.43 0.38 -18.15
CA GLY A 203 -16.17 0.91 -18.64
C GLY A 203 -15.50 1.73 -17.54
N ILE A 204 -14.31 1.34 -17.10
CA ILE A 204 -13.62 1.92 -15.95
C ILE A 204 -12.22 2.39 -16.35
N VAL A 205 -11.92 3.67 -16.07
CA VAL A 205 -10.64 4.30 -16.43
C VAL A 205 -10.07 5.08 -15.25
N ILE A 206 -8.79 4.90 -14.94
CA ILE A 206 -8.03 5.77 -14.04
C ILE A 206 -7.11 6.66 -14.89
N ASP A 207 -7.27 7.97 -14.78
CA ASP A 207 -6.27 8.94 -15.26
C ASP A 207 -5.13 9.06 -14.24
N ARG A 208 -3.96 8.54 -14.59
CA ARG A 208 -2.77 8.56 -13.73
C ARG A 208 -2.18 9.95 -13.52
N GLY A 209 -2.51 10.90 -14.38
CA GLY A 209 -2.02 12.28 -14.26
C GLY A 209 -2.74 13.07 -13.16
N THR A 210 -4.04 12.81 -13.00
CA THR A 210 -4.90 13.52 -12.04
C THR A 210 -5.37 12.65 -10.88
N CYS A 211 -5.14 11.35 -10.95
CA CYS A 211 -5.72 10.35 -10.05
C CYS A 211 -7.24 10.45 -9.96
N LYS A 212 -7.88 10.66 -11.10
CA LYS A 212 -9.33 10.59 -11.22
C LYS A 212 -9.77 9.25 -11.79
N LEU A 213 -10.79 8.69 -11.20
CA LEU A 213 -11.47 7.49 -11.63
C LEU A 213 -12.72 7.91 -12.40
N TYR A 214 -12.90 7.35 -13.58
CA TYR A 214 -14.07 7.52 -14.44
C TYR A 214 -14.74 6.17 -14.62
N GLU A 215 -16.03 6.08 -14.31
CA GLU A 215 -16.82 4.86 -14.41
C GLU A 215 -18.09 5.14 -15.20
N VAL A 216 -18.41 4.24 -16.12
CA VAL A 216 -19.58 4.34 -16.99
C VAL A 216 -20.34 3.03 -16.97
N GLY A 217 -21.64 3.09 -16.68
CA GLY A 217 -22.57 1.97 -16.85
C GLY A 217 -23.14 1.94 -18.27
N VAL A 218 -23.31 0.74 -18.83
CA VAL A 218 -23.81 0.47 -20.18
C VAL A 218 -23.04 1.25 -21.26
N LEU A 219 -21.70 1.20 -21.18
CA LEU A 219 -20.82 1.91 -22.12
C LEU A 219 -20.96 1.36 -23.55
N ASN A 220 -21.31 2.23 -24.49
CA ASN A 220 -21.41 1.91 -25.90
C ASN A 220 -20.62 2.92 -26.76
N GLN A 221 -20.03 2.42 -27.85
CA GLN A 221 -19.34 3.24 -28.83
C GLN A 221 -20.22 3.47 -30.07
N SER A 222 -20.01 4.60 -30.73
CA SER A 222 -20.60 4.90 -32.04
C SER A 222 -19.51 5.33 -33.02
N PRO A 223 -19.39 4.73 -34.21
CA PRO A 223 -20.13 3.54 -34.66
C PRO A 223 -19.85 2.32 -33.78
N ALA A 224 -20.74 1.32 -33.87
CA ALA A 224 -20.62 0.09 -33.10
C ALA A 224 -19.32 -0.69 -33.42
N TYR A 225 -18.82 -1.43 -32.41
CA TYR A 225 -17.69 -2.35 -32.60
C TYR A 225 -17.94 -3.28 -33.81
N PRO A 226 -16.94 -3.58 -34.67
CA PRO A 226 -15.52 -3.34 -34.49
C PRO A 226 -14.97 -2.04 -35.09
N ALA A 227 -15.80 -1.12 -35.55
CA ALA A 227 -15.33 0.15 -36.07
C ALA A 227 -14.63 1.00 -34.98
N ALA A 228 -13.73 1.90 -35.38
CA ALA A 228 -13.11 2.84 -34.45
C ALA A 228 -14.19 3.81 -33.88
N PRO A 229 -14.19 4.06 -32.57
CA PRO A 229 -15.18 4.94 -31.96
C PRO A 229 -14.97 6.40 -32.34
N ALA A 230 -16.04 7.07 -32.73
CA ALA A 230 -16.09 8.52 -32.95
C ALA A 230 -16.71 9.25 -31.75
N SER A 231 -17.63 8.58 -31.04
CA SER A 231 -18.27 9.07 -29.82
C SER A 231 -18.66 7.91 -28.91
N TRP A 232 -19.07 8.27 -27.68
CA TRP A 232 -19.45 7.31 -26.65
C TRP A 232 -20.81 7.69 -26.06
N THR A 233 -21.57 6.67 -25.63
CA THR A 233 -22.77 6.82 -24.84
C THR A 233 -22.71 5.90 -23.63
N GLY A 234 -23.39 6.26 -22.55
CA GLY A 234 -23.55 5.44 -21.34
C GLY A 234 -24.93 5.62 -20.74
N TYR A 235 -25.35 4.68 -19.91
CA TYR A 235 -26.54 4.86 -19.10
C TYR A 235 -26.31 5.96 -18.05
N SER A 236 -25.22 5.83 -17.27
CA SER A 236 -24.79 6.79 -16.25
C SER A 236 -23.28 6.87 -16.21
N GLY A 237 -22.76 8.00 -15.72
CA GLY A 237 -21.32 8.25 -15.58
C GLY A 237 -20.98 8.89 -14.26
N ALA A 238 -19.84 8.47 -13.68
CA ALA A 238 -19.35 9.00 -12.41
C ALA A 238 -17.86 9.30 -12.47
N VAL A 239 -17.46 10.41 -11.85
CA VAL A 239 -16.05 10.83 -11.72
C VAL A 239 -15.70 10.97 -10.25
N TRP A 240 -14.62 10.29 -9.84
CA TRP A 240 -14.15 10.28 -8.48
C TRP A 240 -12.73 10.85 -8.40
N ASP A 241 -12.49 11.76 -7.47
CA ASP A 241 -11.12 12.15 -7.10
C ASP A 241 -10.60 11.14 -6.08
N LEU A 242 -9.64 10.30 -6.49
CA LEU A 242 -9.08 9.25 -5.65
C LEU A 242 -8.25 9.76 -4.47
N ASN A 243 -7.94 11.06 -4.44
CA ASN A 243 -7.27 11.72 -3.31
C ASN A 243 -8.28 12.37 -2.33
N SER A 244 -9.59 12.22 -2.57
CA SER A 244 -10.65 12.93 -1.85
C SER A 244 -11.59 11.97 -1.13
N HIS A 245 -12.31 12.48 -0.15
CA HIS A 245 -13.40 11.78 0.55
C HIS A 245 -14.79 12.24 0.10
N VAL A 246 -14.88 13.13 -0.88
CA VAL A 246 -16.14 13.69 -1.32
C VAL A 246 -17.02 12.60 -1.93
N LEU A 247 -18.23 12.44 -1.42
CA LEU A 247 -19.25 11.57 -1.97
C LEU A 247 -20.05 12.31 -3.05
N ARG A 248 -20.69 11.56 -3.95
CA ARG A 248 -21.64 12.10 -4.93
C ARG A 248 -22.81 12.81 -4.22
N PRO A 249 -23.54 13.69 -4.91
CA PRO A 249 -24.78 14.25 -4.37
C PRO A 249 -25.74 13.15 -3.88
N ALA A 250 -26.50 13.42 -2.82
CA ALA A 250 -27.51 12.48 -2.37
C ALA A 250 -28.56 12.28 -3.46
N THR A 251 -29.03 11.07 -3.63
CA THR A 251 -29.97 10.59 -4.67
C THR A 251 -29.38 10.44 -6.08
N TRP A 252 -28.12 10.74 -6.28
CA TRP A 252 -27.44 10.48 -7.56
C TRP A 252 -26.97 9.03 -7.63
N THR A 253 -27.29 8.36 -8.73
CA THR A 253 -26.70 7.06 -9.08
C THR A 253 -25.23 7.22 -9.48
N SER A 254 -24.54 6.13 -9.75
CA SER A 254 -23.23 6.09 -10.40
C SER A 254 -23.29 5.09 -11.56
N ALA A 255 -22.17 4.52 -11.96
CA ALA A 255 -22.15 3.31 -12.77
C ALA A 255 -22.67 2.09 -11.98
N ASP A 256 -22.82 2.23 -10.66
CA ASP A 256 -23.38 1.25 -9.72
C ASP A 256 -24.66 1.80 -9.08
N ALA A 257 -25.66 0.96 -8.80
CA ALA A 257 -26.97 1.38 -8.35
C ALA A 257 -26.99 2.10 -7.00
N ALA A 258 -26.00 1.84 -6.15
CA ALA A 258 -25.88 2.49 -4.84
C ALA A 258 -25.33 3.93 -4.89
N GLY A 259 -24.95 4.44 -6.06
CA GLY A 259 -24.21 5.70 -6.15
C GLY A 259 -22.81 5.61 -5.53
N LEU A 260 -22.23 4.42 -5.53
CA LEU A 260 -20.88 4.08 -5.06
C LEU A 260 -19.93 3.91 -6.25
N PRO A 261 -18.62 4.03 -6.06
CA PRO A 261 -17.64 3.61 -7.06
C PRO A 261 -17.50 2.08 -7.10
N ILE A 262 -17.31 1.53 -8.30
CA ILE A 262 -17.14 0.09 -8.52
C ILE A 262 -15.71 -0.37 -8.20
N LEU A 263 -14.71 0.30 -8.81
CA LEU A 263 -13.31 -0.13 -8.75
C LEU A 263 -12.75 -0.33 -7.34
N PRO A 264 -13.04 0.56 -6.36
CA PRO A 264 -12.55 0.38 -4.99
C PRO A 264 -13.05 -0.90 -4.32
N GLY A 265 -14.17 -1.45 -4.78
CA GLY A 265 -14.78 -2.67 -4.26
C GLY A 265 -14.43 -3.95 -5.03
N LEU A 266 -13.69 -3.87 -6.14
CA LEU A 266 -13.30 -5.05 -6.92
C LEU A 266 -12.13 -5.79 -6.25
N ILE A 267 -12.25 -7.11 -6.13
CA ILE A 267 -11.11 -7.97 -5.81
C ILE A 267 -10.17 -8.01 -7.02
N ARG A 268 -8.88 -7.73 -6.83
CA ARG A 268 -7.88 -7.70 -7.89
C ARG A 268 -6.81 -8.76 -7.67
N TYR A 269 -6.36 -9.38 -8.76
CA TYR A 269 -5.37 -10.45 -8.70
C TYR A 269 -4.07 -10.02 -8.00
N ASP A 270 -3.56 -8.82 -8.31
CA ASP A 270 -2.28 -8.35 -7.75
C ASP A 270 -2.32 -8.19 -6.21
N GLU A 271 -3.47 -7.88 -5.63
CA GLU A 271 -3.66 -7.80 -4.16
C GLU A 271 -3.64 -9.19 -3.54
N VAL A 272 -4.35 -10.13 -4.17
CA VAL A 272 -4.38 -11.52 -3.70
C VAL A 272 -2.99 -12.15 -3.82
N ALA A 273 -2.28 -11.91 -4.92
CA ALA A 273 -0.91 -12.36 -5.11
C ALA A 273 0.08 -11.72 -4.11
N ALA A 274 -0.19 -10.49 -3.66
CA ALA A 274 0.54 -9.83 -2.60
C ALA A 274 0.17 -10.33 -1.19
N GLY A 275 -0.90 -11.12 -1.05
CA GLY A 275 -1.34 -11.74 0.20
C GLY A 275 -2.25 -10.88 1.06
N GLU A 276 -2.70 -9.71 0.60
CA GLU A 276 -3.63 -8.85 1.33
C GLU A 276 -4.53 -8.05 0.40
N ILE A 277 -5.84 -8.08 0.67
CA ILE A 277 -6.84 -7.16 0.16
C ILE A 277 -7.15 -6.17 1.29
N ALA A 278 -6.72 -4.92 1.14
CA ALA A 278 -6.79 -3.90 2.20
C ALA A 278 -7.99 -2.95 2.04
N HIS A 279 -9.12 -3.46 1.58
CA HIS A 279 -10.34 -2.70 1.38
C HIS A 279 -11.60 -3.57 1.48
N ALA A 280 -12.77 -2.93 1.62
CA ALA A 280 -14.06 -3.58 1.50
C ALA A 280 -14.32 -4.03 0.08
N VAL A 281 -15.01 -5.14 -0.09
CA VAL A 281 -15.39 -5.62 -1.41
C VAL A 281 -16.84 -5.24 -1.75
N ARG A 282 -17.13 -5.11 -3.04
CA ARG A 282 -18.46 -4.89 -3.57
C ARG A 282 -19.23 -6.21 -3.65
N PHE A 283 -20.52 -6.21 -3.25
CA PHE A 283 -21.40 -7.36 -3.47
C PHE A 283 -22.81 -6.94 -3.87
N THR A 284 -23.59 -7.90 -4.39
CA THR A 284 -24.95 -7.70 -4.83
C THR A 284 -25.95 -8.54 -4.03
N ALA A 285 -27.21 -8.09 -4.02
CA ALA A 285 -28.34 -8.83 -3.47
C ALA A 285 -29.58 -8.61 -4.34
N GLN A 286 -30.41 -9.64 -4.48
CA GLN A 286 -31.62 -9.57 -5.31
C GLN A 286 -32.66 -8.61 -4.76
N VAL A 287 -32.77 -8.50 -3.44
CA VAL A 287 -33.79 -7.70 -2.77
C VAL A 287 -33.11 -6.66 -1.88
N THR A 288 -33.36 -5.38 -2.17
CA THR A 288 -32.84 -4.24 -1.42
C THR A 288 -34.01 -3.33 -0.99
N ARG A 289 -33.75 -2.44 -0.02
CA ARG A 289 -34.75 -1.49 0.48
C ARG A 289 -34.74 -0.19 -0.35
N ARG A 290 -35.88 0.49 -0.44
CA ARG A 290 -36.01 1.86 -0.98
C ARG A 290 -35.35 2.87 -0.02
N ALA A 291 -34.07 2.72 0.21
CA ALA A 291 -33.25 3.57 1.05
C ALA A 291 -31.77 3.32 0.74
N PHE A 292 -30.93 4.21 1.20
CA PHE A 292 -29.49 3.99 1.22
C PHE A 292 -28.92 4.35 2.60
N ASP A 293 -27.90 3.60 3.01
CA ASP A 293 -27.11 3.83 4.21
C ASP A 293 -25.76 4.39 3.79
N TRP A 294 -25.17 5.28 4.60
CA TRP A 294 -23.84 5.83 4.36
C TRP A 294 -22.80 4.70 4.16
N PRO A 295 -21.91 4.79 3.14
CA PRO A 295 -21.64 5.93 2.26
C PRO A 295 -22.40 5.95 0.93
N ALA A 296 -23.34 5.02 0.70
CA ALA A 296 -24.15 5.03 -0.51
C ALA A 296 -24.96 6.33 -0.67
N ARG A 297 -25.35 6.63 -1.91
CA ARG A 297 -26.02 7.88 -2.26
C ARG A 297 -27.35 7.66 -2.98
N HIS A 298 -27.62 6.44 -3.45
CA HIS A 298 -28.79 6.11 -4.26
C HIS A 298 -29.36 4.74 -3.88
N TYR A 299 -30.59 4.48 -4.30
CA TYR A 299 -31.29 3.21 -4.15
C TYR A 299 -32.00 2.83 -5.46
N ALA A 300 -32.09 1.54 -5.74
CA ALA A 300 -32.75 1.02 -6.94
C ALA A 300 -33.84 -0.03 -6.58
N SER A 301 -34.72 0.30 -5.64
CA SER A 301 -35.79 -0.60 -5.18
C SER A 301 -37.05 0.17 -4.77
N SER A 302 -38.18 -0.48 -4.85
CA SER A 302 -39.48 0.02 -4.33
C SER A 302 -39.83 -0.59 -2.97
N ASN A 303 -39.09 -1.55 -2.45
CA ASN A 303 -39.37 -2.25 -1.20
C ASN A 303 -39.11 -1.34 0.01
N THR A 304 -40.09 -1.13 0.87
CA THR A 304 -40.02 -0.26 2.04
C THR A 304 -39.77 -1.01 3.36
N SER A 305 -39.65 -2.34 3.33
CA SER A 305 -39.48 -3.15 4.54
C SER A 305 -38.16 -2.84 5.23
N SER A 306 -38.22 -2.57 6.53
CA SER A 306 -37.03 -2.40 7.37
C SER A 306 -36.21 -3.69 7.60
N ASN A 307 -36.79 -4.84 7.25
CA ASN A 307 -36.11 -6.14 7.35
C ASN A 307 -35.22 -6.46 6.15
N VAL A 308 -35.20 -5.57 5.16
CA VAL A 308 -34.37 -5.70 3.96
C VAL A 308 -33.25 -4.66 4.00
N PRO A 309 -31.99 -5.01 3.66
CA PRO A 309 -30.89 -4.06 3.73
C PRO A 309 -31.05 -2.94 2.70
N ALA A 310 -30.57 -1.76 3.06
CA ALA A 310 -30.44 -0.64 2.14
C ALA A 310 -29.14 -0.76 1.32
N MET A 311 -29.06 -0.07 0.18
CA MET A 311 -27.80 0.14 -0.52
C MET A 311 -26.77 0.78 0.42
N GLY A 312 -25.52 0.36 0.36
CA GLY A 312 -24.47 0.81 1.29
C GLY A 312 -24.36 -0.01 2.58
N ALA A 313 -25.33 -0.86 2.90
CA ALA A 313 -25.24 -1.73 4.08
C ALA A 313 -23.96 -2.55 4.07
N ARG A 314 -23.24 -2.53 5.20
CA ARG A 314 -21.95 -3.21 5.36
C ARG A 314 -22.14 -4.56 6.01
N PHE A 315 -21.53 -5.59 5.42
CA PHE A 315 -21.51 -6.95 5.96
C PHE A 315 -20.06 -7.39 6.17
N ARG A 316 -19.87 -8.33 7.07
CA ARG A 316 -18.58 -9.03 7.23
C ARG A 316 -18.80 -10.52 7.41
N LEU A 317 -17.80 -11.30 7.04
CA LEU A 317 -17.75 -12.72 7.36
C LEU A 317 -17.48 -12.87 8.87
N LYS A 318 -18.24 -13.74 9.53
CA LYS A 318 -18.09 -13.99 10.98
C LYS A 318 -16.69 -14.51 11.30
N ALA A 319 -16.13 -14.06 12.40
CA ALA A 319 -14.83 -14.51 12.89
C ALA A 319 -14.77 -16.04 13.11
N SER A 320 -15.90 -16.67 13.42
CA SER A 320 -16.03 -18.13 13.65
C SER A 320 -15.81 -18.99 12.40
N VAL A 321 -15.87 -18.41 11.18
CA VAL A 321 -15.58 -19.17 9.96
C VAL A 321 -14.11 -19.53 9.93
N SER A 322 -13.82 -20.86 9.92
CA SER A 322 -12.45 -21.37 10.02
C SER A 322 -11.68 -21.21 8.69
N GLU A 323 -10.43 -20.79 8.79
CA GLU A 323 -9.46 -20.83 7.69
C GLU A 323 -8.81 -22.22 7.57
N VAL A 324 -8.92 -23.04 8.62
CA VAL A 324 -8.36 -24.39 8.65
C VAL A 324 -9.43 -25.38 8.17
N ARG A 325 -9.18 -26.02 7.05
CA ARG A 325 -10.08 -26.98 6.41
C ARG A 325 -9.30 -28.17 5.84
N MET A 326 -10.01 -29.22 5.47
CA MET A 326 -9.50 -30.37 4.75
C MET A 326 -10.34 -30.59 3.49
N PRO A 327 -9.76 -30.51 2.28
CA PRO A 327 -8.36 -30.12 2.02
C PRO A 327 -8.06 -28.68 2.48
N PRO A 328 -6.77 -28.33 2.69
CA PRO A 328 -6.37 -26.97 3.03
C PRO A 328 -6.79 -25.99 1.95
N LEU A 329 -7.19 -24.77 2.35
CA LEU A 329 -7.47 -23.70 1.42
C LEU A 329 -6.17 -23.16 0.79
N SER A 330 -6.26 -22.72 -0.46
CA SER A 330 -5.19 -22.01 -1.15
C SER A 330 -4.89 -20.65 -0.51
N ALA A 331 -3.74 -20.07 -0.83
CA ALA A 331 -3.39 -18.72 -0.40
C ALA A 331 -4.38 -17.69 -0.94
N THR A 332 -4.89 -17.88 -2.15
CA THR A 332 -5.95 -17.09 -2.79
C THR A 332 -7.21 -17.06 -1.94
N ALA A 333 -7.76 -18.23 -1.61
CA ALA A 333 -8.97 -18.35 -0.81
C ALA A 333 -8.80 -17.77 0.61
N ILE A 334 -7.66 -18.02 1.25
CA ILE A 334 -7.35 -17.48 2.58
C ILE A 334 -7.27 -15.95 2.54
N THR A 335 -6.65 -15.36 1.53
CA THR A 335 -6.53 -13.90 1.40
C THR A 335 -7.90 -13.24 1.24
N ILE A 336 -8.77 -13.78 0.40
CA ILE A 336 -10.15 -13.29 0.21
C ILE A 336 -10.95 -13.45 1.52
N LEU A 337 -10.88 -14.61 2.17
CA LEU A 337 -11.59 -14.89 3.41
C LEU A 337 -11.20 -13.91 4.53
N ARG A 338 -9.90 -13.59 4.65
CA ARG A 338 -9.39 -12.60 5.61
C ARG A 338 -9.89 -11.19 5.32
N ALA A 339 -9.96 -10.78 4.05
CA ALA A 339 -10.51 -9.50 3.67
C ALA A 339 -12.01 -9.39 4.02
N LEU A 340 -12.78 -10.43 3.75
CA LEU A 340 -14.20 -10.49 4.11
C LEU A 340 -14.44 -10.41 5.63
N LYS A 341 -13.53 -10.93 6.44
CA LYS A 341 -13.59 -10.77 7.91
C LYS A 341 -13.21 -9.37 8.35
N LYS A 342 -12.08 -8.86 7.86
CA LYS A 342 -11.45 -7.61 8.34
C LYS A 342 -12.14 -6.37 7.79
N TYR A 343 -12.29 -6.30 6.48
CA TYR A 343 -12.88 -5.15 5.79
C TYR A 343 -14.34 -5.37 5.40
N GLY A 344 -14.76 -6.64 5.31
CA GLY A 344 -16.12 -6.99 4.92
C GLY A 344 -16.47 -6.59 3.49
N MET A 345 -17.78 -6.46 3.23
CA MET A 345 -18.31 -6.15 1.93
C MET A 345 -19.45 -5.13 2.01
N MET A 346 -19.66 -4.35 0.95
CA MET A 346 -20.64 -3.27 0.86
C MET A 346 -21.69 -3.60 -0.21
N LEU A 347 -22.96 -3.51 0.14
CA LEU A 347 -24.05 -3.73 -0.79
C LEU A 347 -24.14 -2.56 -1.78
N ALA A 348 -23.82 -2.83 -3.03
CA ALA A 348 -23.60 -1.81 -4.04
C ALA A 348 -24.60 -1.84 -5.20
N ASP A 349 -25.23 -3.01 -5.45
CA ASP A 349 -26.18 -3.15 -6.54
C ASP A 349 -27.23 -4.23 -6.26
N ASN A 350 -28.32 -4.19 -7.05
CA ASN A 350 -29.23 -5.32 -7.21
C ASN A 350 -28.59 -6.35 -8.15
N GLY A 351 -28.72 -7.62 -7.79
CA GLY A 351 -28.15 -8.71 -8.58
C GLY A 351 -28.40 -10.04 -7.91
N SER A 352 -27.63 -11.06 -8.22
CA SER A 352 -27.71 -12.34 -7.53
C SER A 352 -27.25 -12.20 -6.08
N ASN A 353 -27.81 -13.03 -5.21
CA ASN A 353 -27.54 -12.98 -3.78
C ASN A 353 -26.10 -13.43 -3.46
N TRP A 354 -25.39 -12.65 -2.65
CA TRP A 354 -24.02 -12.93 -2.18
C TRP A 354 -23.00 -13.05 -3.33
N TYR A 355 -23.25 -12.35 -4.46
CA TYR A 355 -22.26 -12.28 -5.55
C TYR A 355 -21.27 -11.15 -5.25
N ILE A 356 -19.98 -11.51 -5.23
CA ILE A 356 -18.86 -10.58 -5.03
C ILE A 356 -18.21 -10.31 -6.37
N SER A 357 -17.98 -9.04 -6.67
CA SER A 357 -17.34 -8.62 -7.91
C SER A 357 -15.81 -8.56 -7.78
N GLY A 358 -15.13 -8.92 -8.85
CA GLY A 358 -13.68 -8.77 -8.98
C GLY A 358 -13.27 -8.35 -10.38
N ALA A 359 -12.01 -7.97 -10.52
CA ALA A 359 -11.46 -7.57 -11.81
C ALA A 359 -11.19 -8.78 -12.71
N THR A 360 -11.47 -8.63 -14.01
CA THR A 360 -11.07 -9.59 -15.03
C THR A 360 -9.55 -9.74 -15.05
N ASP A 361 -9.05 -10.98 -14.94
CA ASP A 361 -7.63 -11.27 -15.03
C ASP A 361 -7.39 -12.75 -15.43
N ASP A 362 -6.60 -12.98 -16.47
CA ASP A 362 -6.32 -14.34 -16.97
C ASP A 362 -5.41 -15.16 -16.04
N ARG A 363 -4.86 -14.53 -14.99
CA ARG A 363 -4.02 -15.19 -13.98
C ARG A 363 -4.82 -15.87 -12.88
N TRP A 364 -6.14 -15.63 -12.77
CA TRP A 364 -6.98 -16.31 -11.79
C TRP A 364 -6.96 -17.82 -11.96
N ASN A 365 -6.85 -18.54 -10.86
CA ASN A 365 -7.14 -19.96 -10.79
C ASN A 365 -8.59 -20.14 -10.33
N ASN A 366 -9.47 -20.48 -11.26
CA ASN A 366 -10.90 -20.62 -10.96
C ASN A 366 -11.17 -21.71 -9.90
N ASP A 367 -10.39 -22.80 -9.89
CA ASP A 367 -10.55 -23.84 -8.86
C ASP A 367 -10.28 -23.32 -7.45
N GLU A 368 -9.28 -22.43 -7.30
CA GLU A 368 -8.99 -21.78 -6.01
C GLU A 368 -10.10 -20.81 -5.58
N LEU A 369 -10.76 -20.14 -6.54
CA LEU A 369 -11.91 -19.29 -6.24
C LEU A 369 -13.11 -20.13 -5.75
N HIS A 370 -13.35 -21.28 -6.34
CA HIS A 370 -14.40 -22.21 -5.93
C HIS A 370 -14.16 -22.89 -4.56
N GLU A 371 -12.96 -22.81 -4.02
CA GLU A 371 -12.71 -23.28 -2.64
C GLU A 371 -13.56 -22.52 -1.58
N LEU A 372 -14.09 -21.35 -1.92
CA LEU A 372 -14.97 -20.56 -1.04
C LEU A 372 -16.47 -20.86 -1.19
N ASP A 373 -16.85 -21.78 -2.07
CA ASP A 373 -18.26 -22.16 -2.29
C ASP A 373 -18.96 -22.77 -1.06
N PHE A 374 -18.22 -23.13 -0.02
CA PHE A 374 -18.79 -23.58 1.24
C PHE A 374 -19.43 -22.49 2.09
N ILE A 375 -19.09 -21.21 1.84
CA ILE A 375 -19.59 -20.08 2.61
C ILE A 375 -21.06 -19.83 2.23
N ARG A 376 -21.88 -19.60 3.25
CA ARG A 376 -23.33 -19.35 3.10
C ARG A 376 -23.71 -17.99 3.68
N GLY A 377 -24.89 -17.50 3.33
CA GLY A 377 -25.43 -16.29 3.94
C GLY A 377 -25.42 -16.31 5.46
N SER A 378 -25.65 -17.50 6.07
CA SER A 378 -25.54 -17.69 7.53
C SER A 378 -24.18 -17.36 8.14
N ASP A 379 -23.13 -17.36 7.33
CA ASP A 379 -21.77 -17.06 7.76
C ASP A 379 -21.45 -15.57 7.80
N PHE A 380 -22.36 -14.74 7.26
CA PHE A 380 -22.24 -13.29 7.26
C PHE A 380 -23.08 -12.64 8.37
N GLU A 381 -22.70 -11.43 8.73
CA GLU A 381 -23.45 -10.54 9.61
C GLU A 381 -23.33 -9.10 9.12
N ALA A 382 -24.42 -8.34 9.20
CA ALA A 382 -24.38 -6.90 8.96
C ALA A 382 -23.74 -6.20 10.17
N VAL A 383 -22.94 -5.16 9.92
CA VAL A 383 -22.28 -4.36 10.95
C VAL A 383 -22.82 -2.93 10.97
N ASP A 384 -22.86 -2.35 12.17
CA ASP A 384 -23.20 -0.95 12.36
C ASP A 384 -21.94 -0.08 12.16
N VAL A 385 -21.92 0.66 11.05
CA VAL A 385 -20.83 1.57 10.70
C VAL A 385 -21.11 3.03 11.09
N SER A 386 -22.20 3.31 11.80
CA SER A 386 -22.63 4.68 12.16
C SER A 386 -21.55 5.45 12.94
N SER A 387 -20.81 4.76 13.81
CA SER A 387 -19.72 5.34 14.58
C SER A 387 -18.52 5.78 13.73
N LEU A 388 -18.38 5.30 12.51
CA LEU A 388 -17.33 5.70 11.57
C LEU A 388 -17.69 6.95 10.76
N MET A 389 -18.95 7.35 10.70
CA MET A 389 -19.39 8.46 9.87
C MET A 389 -18.99 9.81 10.47
N VAL A 390 -18.01 10.51 9.85
CA VAL A 390 -17.63 11.88 10.21
C VAL A 390 -18.65 12.89 9.68
N ASN A 391 -19.07 12.70 8.43
CA ASN A 391 -20.01 13.58 7.75
C ASN A 391 -20.77 12.78 6.69
N VAL A 392 -22.06 12.98 6.59
CA VAL A 392 -22.96 12.28 5.64
C VAL A 392 -22.57 12.47 4.17
N ASN A 393 -21.87 13.55 3.82
CA ASN A 393 -21.39 13.85 2.46
C ASN A 393 -19.92 13.53 2.24
N SER A 394 -19.29 12.85 3.18
CA SER A 394 -17.88 12.45 3.10
C SER A 394 -17.73 10.95 3.32
N GLY A 395 -16.93 10.29 2.50
CA GLY A 395 -16.51 8.91 2.70
C GLY A 395 -15.39 8.74 3.74
N GLN A 396 -15.01 9.84 4.43
CA GLN A 396 -14.04 9.79 5.50
C GLN A 396 -14.60 9.05 6.72
N ALA A 397 -13.84 8.08 7.19
CA ALA A 397 -14.16 7.36 8.43
C ALA A 397 -13.52 8.04 9.64
N ALA A 398 -14.24 8.06 10.76
CA ALA A 398 -13.78 8.50 12.06
C ALA A 398 -12.81 7.47 12.66
N VAL A 399 -11.58 7.46 12.19
CA VAL A 399 -10.48 6.68 12.76
C VAL A 399 -9.55 7.65 13.48
N GLY A 400 -9.44 7.49 14.79
CA GLY A 400 -8.60 8.35 15.63
C GLY A 400 -7.11 8.18 15.29
N PRO A 401 -6.27 9.08 15.82
CA PRO A 401 -4.83 8.89 15.75
C PRO A 401 -4.44 7.59 16.46
N LEU A 402 -3.47 6.90 15.88
CA LEU A 402 -2.94 5.65 16.42
C LEU A 402 -1.71 5.90 17.26
N THR A 403 -1.49 5.01 18.23
CA THR A 403 -0.33 5.09 19.12
C THR A 403 0.72 4.07 18.69
N VAL A 404 1.92 4.57 18.43
CA VAL A 404 3.12 3.75 18.20
C VAL A 404 4.04 3.93 19.40
N ILE A 405 4.28 2.84 20.13
CA ILE A 405 5.19 2.84 21.30
C ILE A 405 6.50 2.12 20.94
N GLY A 406 7.56 2.48 21.63
CA GLY A 406 8.84 1.80 21.47
C GLY A 406 9.83 2.15 22.56
N THR A 407 10.99 1.49 22.50
CA THR A 407 12.09 1.72 23.43
C THR A 407 13.36 1.95 22.66
N ILE A 408 14.16 2.94 23.09
CA ILE A 408 15.47 3.24 22.53
C ILE A 408 16.53 2.53 23.35
N ALA A 409 17.20 1.57 22.73
CA ALA A 409 18.31 0.86 23.33
C ALA A 409 19.62 1.65 23.16
N GLY A 410 20.44 1.71 24.20
CA GLY A 410 21.80 2.23 24.16
C GLY A 410 22.85 1.14 24.34
N PRO A 411 24.14 1.49 24.29
CA PRO A 411 25.24 0.52 24.38
C PRO A 411 25.30 -0.23 25.73
N ALA A 412 24.87 0.41 26.80
CA ALA A 412 24.92 -0.16 28.16
C ALA A 412 23.54 -0.16 28.83
N ALA A 413 22.65 0.75 28.48
CA ALA A 413 21.30 0.90 29.04
C ALA A 413 20.40 1.63 28.04
N ALA A 414 19.10 1.62 28.30
CA ALA A 414 18.11 2.42 27.57
C ALA A 414 18.42 3.92 27.68
N ILE A 415 18.03 4.71 26.69
CA ILE A 415 18.37 6.13 26.62
C ILE A 415 17.12 7.01 26.71
N GLY A 416 17.02 7.78 27.78
CA GLY A 416 16.02 8.81 27.99
C GLY A 416 16.41 10.17 27.39
N GLY A 417 15.43 11.07 27.28
CA GLY A 417 15.62 12.43 26.79
C GLY A 417 15.83 12.52 25.27
N VAL A 418 15.41 11.51 24.51
CA VAL A 418 15.43 11.51 23.05
C VAL A 418 14.16 12.13 22.51
N THR A 419 14.30 13.13 21.65
CA THR A 419 13.21 13.73 20.89
C THR A 419 13.16 13.18 19.49
N PHE A 420 12.04 13.36 18.77
CA PHE A 420 11.87 12.91 17.41
C PHE A 420 11.56 14.07 16.47
N CYS A 421 12.07 14.01 15.25
CA CYS A 421 11.69 14.92 14.18
C CYS A 421 11.41 14.15 12.88
N GLY A 422 10.72 14.80 11.93
CA GLY A 422 10.24 14.18 10.70
C GLY A 422 8.81 13.64 10.86
N GLY A 423 8.27 13.09 9.77
CA GLY A 423 6.93 12.51 9.74
C GLY A 423 5.81 13.54 9.90
N ALA A 424 5.38 14.19 8.81
CA ALA A 424 4.29 15.15 8.83
C ALA A 424 3.03 14.53 9.47
N GLY A 425 2.46 15.20 10.48
CA GLY A 425 1.29 14.74 11.23
C GLY A 425 1.59 13.80 12.41
N ALA A 426 2.83 13.35 12.60
CA ALA A 426 3.22 12.57 13.76
C ALA A 426 3.66 13.47 14.93
N THR A 427 3.27 13.12 16.15
CA THR A 427 3.70 13.78 17.38
C THR A 427 4.22 12.74 18.35
N CYS A 428 5.48 12.85 18.79
CA CYS A 428 6.08 11.91 19.72
C CYS A 428 6.40 12.55 21.06
N SER A 429 6.27 11.77 22.14
CA SER A 429 6.82 12.12 23.44
C SER A 429 8.35 12.09 23.41
N THR A 430 8.98 12.85 24.28
CA THR A 430 10.39 12.63 24.62
C THR A 430 10.53 11.29 25.35
N SER A 431 11.56 10.50 25.07
CA SER A 431 11.76 9.21 25.75
C SER A 431 12.02 9.40 27.26
N ASP A 432 11.44 8.52 28.07
CA ASP A 432 11.65 8.48 29.53
C ASP A 432 13.04 7.91 29.90
N ALA A 433 13.34 7.84 31.20
CA ALA A 433 14.60 7.31 31.69
C ALA A 433 14.86 5.84 31.30
N SER A 434 13.81 5.08 31.03
CA SER A 434 13.86 3.70 30.55
C SER A 434 13.90 3.60 29.01
N GLY A 435 14.04 4.75 28.32
CA GLY A 435 14.08 4.83 26.88
C GLY A 435 12.73 4.68 26.17
N ASN A 436 11.61 4.54 26.91
CA ASN A 436 10.30 4.36 26.31
C ASN A 436 9.79 5.67 25.72
N TYR A 437 9.17 5.58 24.57
CA TYR A 437 8.50 6.69 23.88
C TYR A 437 7.16 6.25 23.32
N SER A 438 6.32 7.24 23.06
CA SER A 438 5.02 7.06 22.41
C SER A 438 4.85 8.12 21.33
N CYS A 439 4.44 7.69 20.14
CA CYS A 439 4.11 8.58 19.03
C CYS A 439 2.62 8.45 18.70
N SER A 440 1.93 9.58 18.61
CA SER A 440 0.60 9.67 18.00
C SER A 440 0.78 9.92 16.51
N VAL A 441 0.21 9.07 15.68
CA VAL A 441 0.31 9.13 14.21
C VAL A 441 -1.09 9.04 13.58
N PRO A 442 -1.34 9.73 12.46
CA PRO A 442 -2.60 9.56 11.72
C PRO A 442 -2.81 8.10 11.28
N TYR A 443 -4.06 7.69 11.12
CA TYR A 443 -4.39 6.41 10.49
C TYR A 443 -3.80 6.35 9.07
N GLY A 444 -3.17 5.21 8.72
CA GLY A 444 -2.49 5.05 7.45
C GLY A 444 -1.12 5.74 7.36
N PHE A 445 -0.60 6.27 8.46
CA PHE A 445 0.69 6.98 8.47
C PHE A 445 1.82 6.14 7.89
N SER A 446 2.54 6.73 6.94
CA SER A 446 3.79 6.21 6.39
C SER A 446 4.84 7.30 6.45
N GLY A 447 6.00 7.01 7.03
CA GLY A 447 7.04 8.01 7.17
C GLY A 447 8.23 7.56 7.99
N ARG A 448 9.22 8.46 8.08
CA ARG A 448 10.40 8.25 8.93
C ARG A 448 10.41 9.25 10.07
N LEU A 449 10.63 8.75 11.27
CA LEU A 449 10.85 9.53 12.47
C LEU A 449 12.33 9.40 12.86
N TYR A 450 13.00 10.52 12.99
CA TYR A 450 14.43 10.59 13.28
C TYR A 450 14.62 10.92 14.76
N PRO A 451 15.11 9.98 15.58
CA PRO A 451 15.44 10.25 16.97
C PRO A 451 16.62 11.22 17.05
N ARG A 452 16.58 12.12 18.02
CA ARG A 452 17.59 13.16 18.23
C ARG A 452 17.90 13.34 19.71
N LYS A 453 19.19 13.36 20.01
CA LYS A 453 19.76 13.74 21.30
C LYS A 453 21.18 14.23 21.05
N THR A 454 21.63 15.26 21.80
CA THR A 454 23.00 15.76 21.72
C THR A 454 24.01 14.62 21.96
N ASP A 455 25.10 14.62 21.24
CA ASP A 455 26.21 13.65 21.35
C ASP A 455 25.77 12.16 21.24
N THR A 456 24.74 11.90 20.46
CA THR A 456 24.21 10.55 20.25
C THR A 456 23.90 10.29 18.78
N ILE A 457 24.36 9.19 18.25
CA ILE A 457 24.02 8.71 16.89
C ILE A 457 22.97 7.61 17.00
N PHE A 458 21.95 7.70 16.19
CA PHE A 458 20.87 6.71 16.13
C PHE A 458 20.87 5.97 14.78
N ALA A 459 20.68 4.66 14.83
CA ALA A 459 20.54 3.84 13.63
C ALA A 459 19.69 2.59 13.93
N PRO A 460 18.77 2.21 13.04
CA PRO A 460 18.25 3.00 11.92
C PRO A 460 17.28 4.11 12.36
N ALA A 461 16.85 4.97 11.43
CA ALA A 461 15.66 5.82 11.65
C ALA A 461 14.43 4.93 11.82
N LEU A 462 13.50 5.33 12.68
CA LEU A 462 12.22 4.64 12.82
C LEU A 462 11.42 4.83 11.53
N THR A 463 11.28 3.78 10.74
CA THR A 463 10.47 3.79 9.53
C THR A 463 9.14 3.11 9.84
N LEU A 464 8.05 3.85 9.63
CA LEU A 464 6.69 3.37 9.77
C LEU A 464 6.07 3.29 8.37
N ALA A 465 5.38 2.19 8.10
CA ALA A 465 4.67 1.98 6.84
C ALA A 465 3.22 1.67 7.18
N SER A 466 2.33 2.52 6.68
CA SER A 466 0.87 2.36 6.76
C SER A 466 0.35 1.86 8.11
N VAL A 467 0.52 2.69 9.14
CA VAL A 467 0.05 2.36 10.50
C VAL A 467 -1.48 2.40 10.53
N THR A 468 -2.12 1.25 10.69
CA THR A 468 -3.60 1.10 10.74
C THR A 468 -4.12 0.54 12.06
N ALA A 469 -3.21 0.24 12.99
CA ALA A 469 -3.50 -0.16 14.36
C ALA A 469 -2.42 0.38 15.31
N ASN A 470 -2.72 0.43 16.61
CA ASN A 470 -1.69 0.69 17.62
C ASN A 470 -0.57 -0.35 17.48
N ALA A 471 0.67 0.10 17.52
CA ALA A 471 1.82 -0.73 17.27
C ALA A 471 2.90 -0.57 18.33
N SER A 472 3.66 -1.63 18.55
CA SER A 472 4.92 -1.60 19.30
C SER A 472 6.06 -1.85 18.34
N VAL A 473 7.06 -0.98 18.35
CA VAL A 473 8.21 -1.03 17.46
C VAL A 473 9.50 -1.18 18.25
N THR A 474 10.40 -1.99 17.73
CA THR A 474 11.72 -2.25 18.30
C THR A 474 12.79 -1.89 17.28
N GLY A 475 14.04 -1.77 17.73
CA GLY A 475 15.18 -1.67 16.82
C GLY A 475 15.78 -0.28 16.64
N VAL A 476 15.27 0.76 17.33
CA VAL A 476 16.00 2.03 17.40
C VAL A 476 17.13 1.89 18.43
N THR A 477 18.37 1.90 17.96
CA THR A 477 19.54 1.83 18.81
C THR A 477 20.33 3.13 18.79
N ALA A 478 20.78 3.56 19.95
CA ALA A 478 21.67 4.68 20.09
C ALA A 478 23.11 4.20 20.22
N ARG A 479 24.02 4.92 19.61
CA ARG A 479 25.47 4.74 19.75
C ARG A 479 26.08 6.05 20.19
N GLN A 480 27.06 5.97 21.07
CA GLN A 480 27.89 7.16 21.31
C GLN A 480 28.69 7.45 20.02
N PRO A 481 28.86 8.71 19.64
CA PRO A 481 29.82 9.03 18.61
C PRO A 481 31.16 8.43 19.05
N VAL A 482 31.75 7.62 18.19
CA VAL A 482 33.15 7.25 18.38
C VAL A 482 33.88 8.58 18.19
N THR A 483 34.32 9.17 19.25
CA THR A 483 35.31 10.25 19.18
C THR A 483 36.58 9.58 18.70
N CYS A 484 36.71 9.41 17.39
CA CYS A 484 38.03 9.30 16.80
C CYS A 484 38.65 10.69 17.03
N ALA A 485 39.49 10.81 18.02
CA ALA A 485 40.30 12.00 18.17
C ALA A 485 41.23 12.02 16.94
N LEU A 486 40.83 12.78 15.93
CA LEU A 486 41.64 13.08 14.77
C LEU A 486 42.65 14.19 15.18
N ASP A 487 43.41 13.90 16.23
CA ASP A 487 44.57 14.67 16.64
C ASP A 487 45.76 14.17 15.83
N ALA A 488 45.85 14.64 14.58
CA ALA A 488 46.83 14.20 13.61
C ALA A 488 48.23 14.75 13.91
N ASP A 489 48.33 15.84 14.66
CA ASP A 489 49.59 16.44 15.07
C ASP A 489 49.99 16.06 16.52
N ASN A 490 49.12 15.28 17.21
CA ASN A 490 49.30 14.78 18.57
C ASN A 490 49.50 15.89 19.61
N ASN A 491 48.86 17.04 19.42
CA ASN A 491 48.92 18.18 20.35
C ASN A 491 47.88 18.12 21.47
N GLY A 492 47.07 17.08 21.49
CA GLY A 492 46.03 16.86 22.51
C GLY A 492 44.68 17.57 22.22
N SER A 493 44.52 18.19 21.06
CA SER A 493 43.25 18.82 20.64
C SER A 493 42.99 18.62 19.16
N VAL A 494 41.75 18.33 18.79
CA VAL A 494 41.32 18.19 17.40
C VAL A 494 40.98 19.56 16.82
N GLY A 495 41.81 20.06 15.93
CA GLY A 495 41.64 21.34 15.25
C GLY A 495 41.32 21.18 13.76
N SER A 496 40.26 21.84 13.26
CA SER A 496 39.91 21.76 11.84
C SER A 496 40.99 22.31 10.88
N VAL A 497 41.83 23.21 11.37
CA VAL A 497 42.90 23.83 10.58
C VAL A 497 44.18 23.03 10.64
N THR A 498 44.58 22.51 11.80
CA THR A 498 45.81 21.75 12.00
C THR A 498 45.66 20.30 11.56
N ASP A 499 44.77 19.56 12.21
CA ASP A 499 44.54 18.15 11.94
C ASP A 499 43.91 17.89 10.58
N GLY A 500 42.91 18.74 10.21
CA GLY A 500 42.25 18.65 8.91
C GLY A 500 43.23 18.93 7.75
N LEU A 501 44.16 19.84 7.91
CA LEU A 501 45.17 20.15 6.91
C LEU A 501 46.22 19.02 6.79
N LEU A 502 46.63 18.43 7.89
CA LEU A 502 47.52 17.27 7.91
C LEU A 502 46.90 16.07 7.21
N MET A 503 45.61 15.79 7.48
CA MET A 503 44.89 14.73 6.78
C MET A 503 44.77 15.00 5.29
N LEU A 504 44.42 16.22 4.89
CA LEU A 504 44.30 16.58 3.47
C LEU A 504 45.64 16.42 2.74
N ARG A 505 46.74 16.88 3.35
CA ARG A 505 48.09 16.72 2.81
C ARG A 505 48.46 15.24 2.67
N TRP A 506 48.19 14.43 3.66
CA TRP A 506 48.39 12.99 3.60
C TRP A 506 47.57 12.30 2.50
N MET A 507 46.30 12.66 2.37
CA MET A 507 45.40 12.18 1.29
C MET A 507 45.92 12.56 -0.11
N LEU A 508 46.63 13.69 -0.23
CA LEU A 508 47.26 14.14 -1.47
C LEU A 508 48.62 13.49 -1.71
N GLY A 509 49.03 12.50 -0.88
CA GLY A 509 50.28 11.75 -1.02
C GLY A 509 51.54 12.50 -0.51
N MET A 510 51.37 13.57 0.24
CA MET A 510 52.47 14.30 0.86
C MET A 510 52.95 13.53 2.12
N THR A 511 54.21 13.24 2.21
CA THR A 511 54.81 12.50 3.32
C THR A 511 56.07 13.20 3.88
N GLY A 512 56.44 12.85 5.11
CA GLY A 512 57.60 13.46 5.79
C GLY A 512 57.40 14.95 6.06
N ASN A 513 58.45 15.74 5.96
CA ASN A 513 58.40 17.18 6.25
C ASN A 513 57.40 17.95 5.39
N ALA A 514 57.00 17.45 4.22
CA ALA A 514 56.00 18.07 3.38
C ALA A 514 54.55 17.91 3.93
N ALA A 515 54.30 16.93 4.81
CA ALA A 515 53.04 16.77 5.47
C ALA A 515 52.88 17.69 6.70
N THR A 516 53.96 18.09 7.33
CA THR A 516 54.00 18.88 8.59
C THR A 516 54.38 20.35 8.39
N ALA A 517 54.86 20.76 7.22
CA ALA A 517 55.14 22.15 6.85
C ALA A 517 53.88 22.84 6.35
#